data_b8603af9e5f9b2e240aa460dc7fe809a
#
_entry.id   b8603af9e5f9b2e240aa460dc7fe809a
#
_cell.length_a   1.000
_cell.length_b   1.000
_cell.length_c   1.000
_cell.angle_alpha   90.00
_cell.angle_beta   90.00
_cell.angle_gamma   90.00
#
_symmetry.space_group_name_H-M   'P 1'
#
loop_
_entity.id
_entity.type
_entity.pdbx_description
1 polymer ?
#
loop_
_entity_poly.entity_id
_entity_poly.type
_entity_poly.pdbx_seq_one_letter_code
_entity_poly.pdbx_strand_id
1 'polypeptide(L)'
;MSREIIQENAPTSSAPAFRLDEKLHQILYTPERQQTAAPATNGAALPEPRYPMHPDPRPMTKSEYQKLNAIRSWKTWGSPYFKSLWYRQDLRPIIPYLFTEWKCNLDCHYCWSYNNQVKGMTEDIAKRSIDWLHSIGSRVLALMGGEPLLRPKFIHKIVYYSAKNDIFVYLPTNGRLMKPDVIDRLGDAGIATVNLAVDSVKERKSLPKALDPIRPYFEYLVKRQHHYGYTVMFNINICRNNMDDVRELTEIAHDHGIATDYHINESPMTEQTHFQHLDENATYITPDDWSKVDDLLDYLDGKRHNEGYKMVNQSRHMQDMKQLMRGEVPPWKCRAGQNSLIIRTDGTLAPCFPMYSATHDWGAIENPKFEAAQLDEMKQECSKHCLSTCNYILAYCYDTKRVLKWIMKQGMHGFRGSTDTIQ
;
A
#
# COMPACT_ATOMS: atom_id res chain seq x y z
N MET A 1 24.16 4.24 -22.02
CA MET A 1 22.82 4.37 -22.64
C MET A 1 22.19 5.65 -22.12
N SER A 2 21.98 6.63 -23.01
CA SER A 2 21.27 7.87 -22.67
C SER A 2 19.82 7.54 -22.33
N ARG A 3 19.36 8.00 -21.16
CA ARG A 3 17.95 7.83 -20.76
C ARG A 3 17.07 8.69 -21.65
N GLU A 4 16.16 8.08 -22.37
CA GLU A 4 15.15 8.78 -23.14
C GLU A 4 14.02 9.17 -22.19
N ILE A 5 13.92 10.46 -21.86
CA ILE A 5 12.85 11.01 -21.01
C ILE A 5 11.80 11.63 -21.94
N ILE A 6 10.56 11.16 -21.83
CA ILE A 6 9.44 11.70 -22.61
C ILE A 6 9.12 13.12 -22.12
N GLN A 7 9.09 14.09 -23.04
CA GLN A 7 8.63 15.45 -22.72
C GLN A 7 7.11 15.47 -22.57
N GLU A 8 6.64 16.12 -21.53
CA GLU A 8 5.22 16.24 -21.17
C GLU A 8 4.75 17.69 -21.33
N ASN A 9 3.54 17.87 -21.88
CA ASN A 9 2.91 19.18 -21.96
C ASN A 9 2.14 19.47 -20.66
N ALA A 10 2.33 20.65 -20.10
CA ALA A 10 1.57 21.11 -18.94
C ALA A 10 0.05 21.23 -19.26
N PRO A 11 -0.85 20.87 -18.34
CA PRO A 11 -2.28 21.00 -18.54
C PRO A 11 -2.68 22.49 -18.57
N THR A 12 -3.62 22.83 -19.45
CA THR A 12 -4.13 24.19 -19.65
C THR A 12 -5.20 24.61 -18.63
N SER A 13 -5.61 23.72 -17.72
CA SER A 13 -6.59 24.04 -16.67
C SER A 13 -6.14 23.48 -15.32
N SER A 14 -6.23 24.28 -14.27
CA SER A 14 -6.05 23.82 -12.89
C SER A 14 -7.22 22.92 -12.50
N ALA A 15 -6.93 21.68 -12.09
CA ALA A 15 -7.93 20.84 -11.44
C ALA A 15 -8.42 21.55 -10.16
N PRO A 16 -9.72 21.50 -9.82
CA PRO A 16 -10.20 22.04 -8.58
C PRO A 16 -9.51 21.27 -7.43
N ALA A 17 -8.65 21.95 -6.69
CA ALA A 17 -8.11 21.38 -5.46
C ALA A 17 -9.30 21.07 -4.55
N PHE A 18 -9.49 19.81 -4.18
CA PHE A 18 -10.49 19.42 -3.20
C PHE A 18 -10.11 20.06 -1.87
N ARG A 19 -10.93 21.01 -1.38
CA ARG A 19 -10.78 21.57 -0.04
C ARG A 19 -11.56 20.71 0.92
N LEU A 20 -10.93 20.35 2.04
CA LEU A 20 -11.61 19.76 3.18
C LEU A 20 -12.83 20.60 3.55
N ASP A 21 -13.94 19.92 3.81
CA ASP A 21 -15.08 20.56 4.48
C ASP A 21 -14.58 21.20 5.78
N GLU A 22 -15.00 22.43 6.04
CA GLU A 22 -14.61 23.22 7.21
C GLU A 22 -14.86 22.46 8.51
N LYS A 23 -15.92 21.66 8.58
CA LYS A 23 -16.24 20.79 9.70
C LYS A 23 -15.19 19.69 9.91
N LEU A 24 -14.74 19.04 8.86
CA LEU A 24 -13.71 18.00 8.93
C LEU A 24 -12.36 18.63 9.32
N HIS A 25 -12.06 19.83 8.83
CA HIS A 25 -10.89 20.57 9.23
C HIS A 25 -10.90 20.89 10.74
N GLN A 26 -12.04 21.32 11.29
CA GLN A 26 -12.19 21.58 12.73
C GLN A 26 -12.01 20.34 13.59
N ILE A 27 -12.46 19.17 13.11
CA ILE A 27 -12.30 17.87 13.82
C ILE A 27 -10.82 17.42 13.86
N LEU A 28 -10.08 17.67 12.79
CA LEU A 28 -8.77 17.06 12.57
C LEU A 28 -7.58 17.98 12.89
N TYR A 29 -7.77 19.29 12.80
CA TYR A 29 -6.69 20.25 12.98
C TYR A 29 -6.91 21.08 14.24
N THR A 30 -6.22 20.71 15.32
CA THR A 30 -6.13 21.52 16.53
C THR A 30 -4.93 22.47 16.44
N PRO A 31 -5.04 23.74 16.88
CA PRO A 31 -4.00 24.76 16.67
C PRO A 31 -2.63 24.49 17.31
N GLU A 32 -2.52 23.55 18.24
CA GLU A 32 -1.33 23.32 19.04
C GLU A 32 -0.85 21.88 19.04
N ARG A 33 -0.26 21.43 17.97
CA ARG A 33 0.62 20.27 18.05
C ARG A 33 2.01 20.59 17.49
N GLN A 34 2.89 21.06 18.38
CA GLN A 34 4.31 20.84 18.17
C GLN A 34 4.56 19.34 18.24
N GLN A 35 5.13 18.76 17.19
CA GLN A 35 5.64 17.40 17.23
C GLN A 35 6.72 17.32 18.32
N THR A 36 6.31 16.99 19.53
CA THR A 36 7.25 16.67 20.58
C THR A 36 7.90 15.35 20.18
N ALA A 37 9.18 15.39 19.90
CA ALA A 37 9.97 14.19 19.71
C ALA A 37 9.69 13.24 20.88
N ALA A 38 9.34 11.98 20.57
CA ALA A 38 9.19 10.96 21.60
C ALA A 38 10.44 10.96 22.49
N PRO A 39 10.31 10.84 23.82
CA PRO A 39 11.45 10.82 24.71
C PRO A 39 12.42 9.73 24.25
N ALA A 40 13.70 10.10 24.13
CA ALA A 40 14.77 9.16 23.81
C ALA A 40 14.85 8.14 24.94
N THR A 41 14.17 7.01 24.77
CA THR A 41 14.40 5.84 25.61
C THR A 41 15.72 5.20 25.16
N ASN A 42 16.46 4.61 26.09
CA ASN A 42 17.64 3.79 25.77
C ASN A 42 17.19 2.59 24.93
N GLY A 43 17.07 2.82 23.62
CA GLY A 43 16.29 2.00 22.73
C GLY A 43 16.95 0.65 22.43
N ALA A 44 16.17 -0.41 22.54
CA ALA A 44 16.59 -1.73 22.08
C ALA A 44 16.73 -1.73 20.56
N ALA A 45 17.92 -1.98 20.07
CA ALA A 45 18.17 -2.14 18.64
C ALA A 45 17.42 -3.36 18.09
N LEU A 46 17.02 -3.29 16.83
CA LEU A 46 16.55 -4.46 16.09
C LEU A 46 17.67 -5.51 16.01
N PRO A 47 17.35 -6.79 16.19
CA PRO A 47 18.36 -7.85 16.12
C PRO A 47 18.99 -7.91 14.73
N GLU A 48 20.28 -8.19 14.68
CA GLU A 48 20.97 -8.48 13.42
C GLU A 48 20.39 -9.75 12.79
N PRO A 49 20.11 -9.74 11.49
CA PRO A 49 19.63 -10.92 10.79
C PRO A 49 20.63 -12.08 10.90
N ARG A 50 20.18 -13.20 11.46
CA ARG A 50 20.92 -14.47 11.51
C ARG A 50 20.15 -15.48 10.67
N TYR A 51 20.38 -15.47 9.40
CA TYR A 51 19.82 -16.46 8.48
C TYR A 51 20.95 -17.15 7.73
N PRO A 52 20.79 -18.44 7.45
CA PRO A 52 21.69 -19.07 6.52
C PRO A 52 21.49 -18.37 5.19
N MET A 53 22.48 -17.60 4.75
CA MET A 53 22.52 -17.12 3.38
C MET A 53 22.63 -18.36 2.50
N HIS A 54 21.50 -18.85 2.02
CA HIS A 54 21.47 -19.82 0.93
C HIS A 54 21.68 -19.07 -0.36
N PRO A 55 22.88 -19.08 -0.95
CA PRO A 55 23.15 -18.34 -2.17
C PRO A 55 22.27 -18.81 -3.33
N ASP A 56 21.72 -20.01 -3.25
CA ASP A 56 20.82 -20.58 -4.25
C ASP A 56 19.84 -21.59 -3.63
N PRO A 57 18.78 -21.13 -2.93
CA PRO A 57 17.78 -22.03 -2.41
C PRO A 57 17.06 -22.73 -3.56
N ARG A 58 16.74 -24.03 -3.36
CA ARG A 58 15.95 -24.79 -4.33
C ARG A 58 14.60 -24.13 -4.56
N PRO A 59 14.15 -23.98 -5.83
CA PRO A 59 12.80 -23.50 -6.11
C PRO A 59 11.75 -24.38 -5.45
N MET A 60 10.73 -23.78 -4.89
CA MET A 60 9.56 -24.51 -4.39
C MET A 60 8.81 -25.14 -5.56
N THR A 61 8.33 -26.34 -5.36
CA THR A 61 7.33 -26.94 -6.25
C THR A 61 6.02 -26.13 -6.19
N LYS A 62 5.20 -26.24 -7.22
CA LYS A 62 3.88 -25.60 -7.25
C LYS A 62 3.05 -25.92 -6.01
N SER A 63 3.07 -27.18 -5.55
CA SER A 63 2.33 -27.62 -4.36
C SER A 63 2.86 -26.97 -3.08
N GLU A 64 4.19 -26.89 -2.91
CA GLU A 64 4.81 -26.23 -1.74
C GLU A 64 4.45 -24.76 -1.69
N TYR A 65 4.54 -24.07 -2.83
CA TYR A 65 4.18 -22.65 -2.94
C TYR A 65 2.68 -22.41 -2.65
N GLN A 66 1.80 -23.23 -3.17
CA GLN A 66 0.37 -23.18 -2.90
C GLN A 66 0.05 -23.39 -1.42
N LYS A 67 0.67 -24.40 -0.78
CA LYS A 67 0.51 -24.66 0.66
C LYS A 67 0.99 -23.49 1.51
N LEU A 68 2.15 -22.92 1.18
CA LEU A 68 2.69 -21.73 1.88
C LEU A 68 1.69 -20.56 1.80
N ASN A 69 1.18 -20.27 0.61
CA ASN A 69 0.23 -19.19 0.41
C ASN A 69 -1.12 -19.44 1.11
N ALA A 70 -1.60 -20.67 1.14
CA ALA A 70 -2.81 -21.02 1.88
C ALA A 70 -2.67 -20.78 3.38
N ILE A 71 -1.55 -21.21 3.98
CA ILE A 71 -1.24 -20.97 5.40
C ILE A 71 -1.12 -19.48 5.67
N ARG A 72 -0.42 -18.76 4.80
CA ARG A 72 -0.25 -17.30 4.91
C ARG A 72 -1.60 -16.60 4.85
N SER A 73 -2.44 -16.90 3.87
CA SER A 73 -3.78 -16.31 3.72
C SER A 73 -4.66 -16.57 4.94
N TRP A 74 -4.60 -17.78 5.51
CA TRP A 74 -5.33 -18.06 6.75
C TRP A 74 -4.84 -17.22 7.92
N LYS A 75 -3.53 -17.10 8.11
CA LYS A 75 -2.95 -16.33 9.21
C LYS A 75 -3.19 -14.83 9.07
N THR A 76 -3.07 -14.29 7.85
CA THR A 76 -3.14 -12.85 7.58
C THR A 76 -4.58 -12.33 7.46
N TRP A 77 -5.49 -13.12 6.91
CA TRP A 77 -6.87 -12.71 6.62
C TRP A 77 -7.92 -13.54 7.33
N GLY A 78 -7.89 -14.85 7.18
CA GLY A 78 -8.94 -15.72 7.69
C GLY A 78 -9.10 -15.62 9.21
N SER A 79 -8.05 -15.88 9.97
CA SER A 79 -8.08 -15.82 11.43
C SER A 79 -8.39 -14.40 11.96
N PRO A 80 -7.73 -13.31 11.50
CA PRO A 80 -8.09 -11.95 11.91
C PRO A 80 -9.53 -11.57 11.57
N TYR A 81 -10.03 -11.97 10.41
CA TYR A 81 -11.41 -11.74 10.01
C TYR A 81 -12.41 -12.34 11.02
N PHE A 82 -12.27 -13.63 11.33
CA PHE A 82 -13.18 -14.27 12.28
C PHE A 82 -13.10 -13.64 13.68
N LYS A 83 -11.91 -13.30 14.13
CA LYS A 83 -11.74 -12.57 15.40
C LYS A 83 -12.45 -11.22 15.40
N SER A 84 -12.40 -10.48 14.28
CA SER A 84 -13.01 -9.16 14.16
C SER A 84 -14.54 -9.20 14.12
N LEU A 85 -15.16 -10.32 13.76
CA LEU A 85 -16.61 -10.49 13.86
C LEU A 85 -17.11 -10.47 15.32
N TRP A 86 -16.31 -11.00 16.23
CA TRP A 86 -16.62 -11.01 17.68
C TRP A 86 -16.29 -9.68 18.36
N TYR A 87 -15.27 -8.98 17.90
CA TYR A 87 -14.71 -7.76 18.51
C TYR A 87 -14.84 -6.57 17.57
N ARG A 88 -16.06 -6.22 17.21
CA ARG A 88 -16.37 -5.24 16.14
C ARG A 88 -15.89 -3.82 16.39
N GLN A 89 -15.69 -3.43 17.64
CA GLN A 89 -15.31 -2.05 18.01
C GLN A 89 -13.86 -1.90 18.45
N ASP A 90 -13.16 -3.01 18.66
CA ASP A 90 -11.78 -2.96 19.14
C ASP A 90 -10.81 -2.63 17.99
N LEU A 91 -9.72 -1.97 18.34
CA LEU A 91 -8.57 -1.78 17.46
C LEU A 91 -7.93 -3.14 17.15
N ARG A 92 -8.16 -3.65 15.96
CA ARG A 92 -7.62 -4.93 15.47
C ARG A 92 -7.09 -4.76 14.05
N PRO A 93 -5.89 -4.17 13.91
CA PRO A 93 -5.34 -3.91 12.60
C PRO A 93 -5.06 -5.22 11.85
N ILE A 94 -5.66 -5.35 10.68
CA ILE A 94 -5.38 -6.41 9.71
C ILE A 94 -4.19 -6.01 8.85
N ILE A 95 -4.18 -4.75 8.40
CA ILE A 95 -3.04 -4.14 7.70
C ILE A 95 -2.66 -2.84 8.39
N PRO A 96 -1.74 -2.87 9.36
CA PRO A 96 -1.05 -1.68 9.83
C PRO A 96 0.05 -1.28 8.86
N TYR A 97 0.26 0.02 8.73
CA TYR A 97 1.30 0.62 7.91
C TYR A 97 2.37 1.23 8.79
N LEU A 98 3.61 0.83 8.59
CA LEU A 98 4.77 1.40 9.28
C LEU A 98 5.47 2.40 8.34
N PHE A 99 5.39 3.67 8.67
CA PHE A 99 5.99 4.72 7.87
C PHE A 99 7.48 4.86 8.23
N THR A 100 8.33 4.17 7.47
CA THR A 100 9.75 3.99 7.83
C THR A 100 10.64 5.15 7.45
N GLU A 101 10.29 5.88 6.37
CA GLU A 101 11.14 6.91 5.79
C GLU A 101 10.30 7.95 5.03
N TRP A 102 10.69 9.23 5.11
CA TRP A 102 10.10 10.29 4.29
C TRP A 102 10.90 10.57 3.01
N LYS A 103 12.20 10.27 3.03
CA LYS A 103 13.07 10.49 1.88
C LYS A 103 12.72 9.56 0.74
N CYS A 104 12.82 10.09 -0.46
CA CYS A 104 12.65 9.31 -1.69
C CYS A 104 13.75 9.70 -2.69
N ASN A 105 14.10 8.76 -3.55
CA ASN A 105 15.02 8.96 -4.68
C ASN A 105 14.29 9.30 -5.98
N LEU A 106 12.96 9.44 -5.95
CA LEU A 106 12.12 9.86 -7.06
C LEU A 106 11.21 11.01 -6.64
N ASP A 107 10.84 11.85 -7.60
CA ASP A 107 9.95 12.98 -7.45
C ASP A 107 8.70 12.77 -8.34
N CYS A 108 7.77 11.93 -7.87
CA CYS A 108 6.51 11.71 -8.56
C CYS A 108 5.56 12.88 -8.30
N HIS A 109 5.03 13.51 -9.35
CA HIS A 109 4.20 14.72 -9.22
C HIS A 109 2.91 14.52 -8.42
N TYR A 110 2.39 13.30 -8.35
CA TYR A 110 1.20 12.97 -7.55
C TYR A 110 1.53 12.60 -6.10
N CYS A 111 2.80 12.50 -5.71
CA CYS A 111 3.17 11.95 -4.42
C CYS A 111 3.12 13.00 -3.31
N TRP A 112 2.46 12.65 -2.22
CA TRP A 112 2.37 13.49 -1.02
C TRP A 112 3.40 13.13 0.06
N SER A 113 4.04 11.97 -0.04
CA SER A 113 4.94 11.42 1.00
C SER A 113 6.42 11.62 0.69
N TYR A 114 6.77 12.75 0.07
CA TYR A 114 8.14 13.06 -0.26
C TYR A 114 8.63 14.28 0.53
N ASN A 115 9.52 14.06 1.50
CA ASN A 115 10.19 15.13 2.24
C ASN A 115 11.58 14.70 2.70
N ASN A 116 12.62 15.21 2.03
CA ASN A 116 14.02 14.85 2.31
C ASN A 116 14.59 15.43 3.59
N GLN A 117 13.85 16.27 4.30
CA GLN A 117 14.32 16.92 5.55
C GLN A 117 13.87 16.15 6.80
N VAL A 118 12.81 15.35 6.72
CA VAL A 118 12.29 14.61 7.85
C VAL A 118 13.15 13.38 8.14
N LYS A 119 13.47 13.15 9.41
CA LYS A 119 14.19 11.93 9.83
C LYS A 119 13.30 10.72 9.73
N GLY A 120 13.85 9.64 9.17
CA GLY A 120 13.20 8.34 9.16
C GLY A 120 13.10 7.70 10.55
N MET A 121 12.30 6.65 10.65
CA MET A 121 12.08 5.89 11.88
C MET A 121 13.37 5.31 12.46
N THR A 122 13.48 5.27 13.78
CA THR A 122 14.59 4.62 14.49
C THR A 122 14.37 3.10 14.63
N GLU A 123 15.45 2.35 14.90
CA GLU A 123 15.34 0.89 15.17
C GLU A 123 14.51 0.60 16.42
N ASP A 124 14.60 1.43 17.45
CA ASP A 124 13.82 1.31 18.67
C ASP A 124 12.32 1.45 18.41
N ILE A 125 11.91 2.50 17.70
CA ILE A 125 10.50 2.71 17.36
C ILE A 125 9.98 1.57 16.49
N ALA A 126 10.76 1.12 15.50
CA ALA A 126 10.38 0.01 14.66
C ALA A 126 10.20 -1.28 15.46
N LYS A 127 11.13 -1.58 16.36
CA LYS A 127 11.05 -2.75 17.23
C LYS A 127 9.82 -2.72 18.14
N ARG A 128 9.61 -1.63 18.86
CA ARG A 128 8.44 -1.45 19.73
C ARG A 128 7.12 -1.54 18.94
N SER A 129 7.09 -0.99 17.73
CA SER A 129 5.94 -1.09 16.84
C SER A 129 5.62 -2.54 16.46
N ILE A 130 6.64 -3.33 16.11
CA ILE A 130 6.48 -4.76 15.78
C ILE A 130 6.02 -5.55 17.01
N ASP A 131 6.63 -5.32 18.17
CA ASP A 131 6.26 -5.98 19.42
C ASP A 131 4.81 -5.66 19.82
N TRP A 132 4.41 -4.39 19.72
CA TRP A 132 3.05 -3.98 19.98
C TRP A 132 2.06 -4.62 18.99
N LEU A 133 2.34 -4.58 17.69
CA LEU A 133 1.49 -5.20 16.67
C LEU A 133 1.34 -6.71 16.92
N HIS A 134 2.43 -7.40 17.27
CA HIS A 134 2.38 -8.81 17.63
C HIS A 134 1.47 -9.03 18.85
N SER A 135 1.59 -8.21 19.89
CA SER A 135 0.81 -8.32 21.14
C SER A 135 -0.69 -8.16 20.93
N ILE A 136 -1.11 -7.29 20.00
CA ILE A 136 -2.53 -7.10 19.64
C ILE A 136 -3.03 -8.06 18.56
N GLY A 137 -2.18 -9.02 18.15
CA GLY A 137 -2.53 -10.10 17.23
C GLY A 137 -2.50 -9.74 15.74
N SER A 138 -1.89 -8.63 15.35
CA SER A 138 -1.64 -8.33 13.95
C SER A 138 -0.68 -9.34 13.33
N ARG A 139 -0.90 -9.71 12.07
CA ARG A 139 -0.09 -10.68 11.32
C ARG A 139 0.45 -10.13 10.01
N VAL A 140 0.13 -8.89 9.66
CA VAL A 140 0.65 -8.21 8.49
C VAL A 140 1.30 -6.91 8.92
N LEU A 141 2.31 -6.48 8.22
CA LEU A 141 2.94 -5.18 8.36
C LEU A 141 3.31 -4.65 6.98
N ALA A 142 2.65 -3.59 6.54
CA ALA A 142 3.03 -2.89 5.32
C ALA A 142 4.08 -1.82 5.64
N LEU A 143 5.23 -1.85 4.96
CA LEU A 143 6.25 -0.82 5.08
C LEU A 143 5.92 0.31 4.10
N MET A 144 5.89 1.53 4.60
CA MET A 144 5.57 2.71 3.79
C MET A 144 6.61 3.81 3.99
N GLY A 145 6.51 4.83 3.16
CA GLY A 145 7.34 6.02 3.25
C GLY A 145 7.53 6.68 1.90
N GLY A 146 8.62 7.43 1.75
CA GLY A 146 9.18 7.82 0.46
C GLY A 146 9.68 6.57 -0.27
N GLU A 147 10.96 6.22 -0.10
CA GLU A 147 11.48 4.93 -0.57
C GLU A 147 12.12 4.16 0.58
N PRO A 148 11.50 3.07 1.05
CA PRO A 148 12.02 2.29 2.17
C PRO A 148 13.44 1.76 1.94
N LEU A 149 13.76 1.36 0.71
CA LEU A 149 15.06 0.79 0.37
C LEU A 149 16.21 1.81 0.27
N LEU A 150 15.99 3.09 0.56
CA LEU A 150 17.09 4.00 0.87
C LEU A 150 17.87 3.56 2.12
N ARG A 151 17.24 2.75 2.98
CA ARG A 151 17.84 2.19 4.19
C ARG A 151 17.79 0.64 4.17
N PRO A 152 18.45 -0.02 3.22
CA PRO A 152 18.26 -1.45 2.97
C PRO A 152 18.62 -2.32 4.19
N LYS A 153 19.66 -1.99 4.94
CA LYS A 153 20.02 -2.71 6.18
C LYS A 153 18.93 -2.61 7.25
N PHE A 154 18.32 -1.45 7.41
CA PHE A 154 17.23 -1.24 8.34
C PHE A 154 15.98 -2.04 7.93
N ILE A 155 15.62 -2.01 6.66
CA ILE A 155 14.50 -2.78 6.13
C ILE A 155 14.73 -4.30 6.28
N HIS A 156 15.94 -4.79 6.02
CA HIS A 156 16.26 -6.20 6.26
C HIS A 156 16.07 -6.61 7.73
N LYS A 157 16.49 -5.77 8.69
CA LYS A 157 16.26 -6.02 10.11
C LYS A 157 14.77 -6.07 10.46
N ILE A 158 13.98 -5.13 9.94
CA ILE A 158 12.52 -5.10 10.13
C ILE A 158 11.89 -6.38 9.58
N VAL A 159 12.19 -6.74 8.33
CA VAL A 159 11.63 -7.94 7.70
C VAL A 159 11.98 -9.19 8.50
N TYR A 160 13.25 -9.36 8.85
CA TYR A 160 13.72 -10.50 9.63
C TYR A 160 13.05 -10.59 11.01
N TYR A 161 12.99 -9.48 11.74
CA TYR A 161 12.38 -9.45 13.06
C TYR A 161 10.87 -9.70 13.02
N SER A 162 10.20 -9.12 12.05
CA SER A 162 8.76 -9.34 11.80
C SER A 162 8.48 -10.82 11.48
N ALA A 163 9.26 -11.42 10.58
CA ALA A 163 9.09 -12.82 10.20
C ALA A 163 9.28 -13.76 11.39
N LYS A 164 10.24 -13.47 12.28
CA LYS A 164 10.44 -14.24 13.53
C LYS A 164 9.28 -14.13 14.52
N ASN A 165 8.53 -13.05 14.45
CA ASN A 165 7.32 -12.82 15.25
C ASN A 165 6.02 -13.21 14.51
N ASP A 166 6.12 -14.03 13.45
CA ASP A 166 4.98 -14.49 12.65
C ASP A 166 4.16 -13.33 12.04
N ILE A 167 4.84 -12.22 11.71
CA ILE A 167 4.28 -11.06 11.02
C ILE A 167 4.80 -11.05 9.58
N PHE A 168 3.89 -11.03 8.62
CA PHE A 168 4.17 -11.06 7.19
C PHE A 168 4.36 -9.64 6.66
N VAL A 169 5.56 -9.35 6.18
CA VAL A 169 5.89 -8.02 5.68
C VAL A 169 5.51 -7.87 4.21
N TYR A 170 4.82 -6.78 3.92
CA TYR A 170 4.47 -6.28 2.61
C TYR A 170 5.32 -5.03 2.34
N LEU A 171 6.12 -5.05 1.26
CA LEU A 171 7.08 -3.99 0.93
C LEU A 171 6.72 -3.31 -0.40
N PRO A 172 6.06 -2.15 -0.37
CA PRO A 172 6.00 -1.27 -1.53
C PRO A 172 7.36 -0.63 -1.78
N THR A 173 7.80 -0.60 -3.02
CA THR A 173 9.05 0.04 -3.44
C THR A 173 8.98 0.48 -4.91
N ASN A 174 9.68 1.56 -5.26
CA ASN A 174 9.82 1.98 -6.65
C ASN A 174 10.80 1.13 -7.47
N GLY A 175 11.42 0.14 -6.86
CA GLY A 175 12.29 -0.84 -7.52
C GLY A 175 13.69 -0.36 -7.91
N ARG A 176 13.99 0.93 -7.84
CA ARG A 176 15.31 1.47 -8.28
C ARG A 176 16.49 0.90 -7.50
N LEU A 177 16.25 0.45 -6.27
CA LEU A 177 17.28 -0.08 -5.38
C LEU A 177 17.17 -1.60 -5.19
N MET A 178 16.30 -2.29 -5.94
CA MET A 178 16.07 -3.72 -5.89
C MET A 178 17.14 -4.50 -6.66
N LYS A 179 18.41 -4.28 -6.32
CA LYS A 179 19.53 -5.06 -6.89
C LYS A 179 19.42 -6.53 -6.48
N PRO A 180 20.03 -7.46 -7.24
CA PRO A 180 19.96 -8.90 -6.93
C PRO A 180 20.31 -9.26 -5.49
N ASP A 181 21.37 -8.67 -4.92
CA ASP A 181 21.78 -8.90 -3.54
C ASP A 181 20.75 -8.40 -2.52
N VAL A 182 20.04 -7.31 -2.80
CA VAL A 182 18.95 -6.79 -1.96
C VAL A 182 17.75 -7.74 -2.03
N ILE A 183 17.40 -8.23 -3.23
CA ILE A 183 16.31 -9.18 -3.44
C ILE A 183 16.57 -10.47 -2.65
N ASP A 184 17.76 -11.05 -2.81
CA ASP A 184 18.12 -12.29 -2.13
C ASP A 184 18.11 -12.13 -0.60
N ARG A 185 18.66 -11.03 -0.08
CA ARG A 185 18.61 -10.73 1.36
C ARG A 185 17.20 -10.55 1.90
N LEU A 186 16.32 -9.87 1.16
CA LEU A 186 14.91 -9.75 1.54
C LEU A 186 14.22 -11.10 1.54
N GLY A 187 14.52 -11.95 0.56
CA GLY A 187 14.04 -13.33 0.49
C GLY A 187 14.48 -14.14 1.71
N ASP A 188 15.77 -14.15 2.02
CA ASP A 188 16.35 -14.83 3.19
C ASP A 188 15.80 -14.30 4.52
N ALA A 189 15.51 -12.99 4.60
CA ALA A 189 14.90 -12.38 5.77
C ALA A 189 13.42 -12.77 5.97
N GLY A 190 12.78 -13.36 4.96
CA GLY A 190 11.40 -13.83 5.04
C GLY A 190 10.36 -12.81 4.57
N ILE A 191 10.70 -11.95 3.60
CA ILE A 191 9.72 -11.06 2.98
C ILE A 191 8.52 -11.85 2.45
N ALA A 192 7.30 -11.35 2.66
CA ALA A 192 6.09 -12.04 2.23
C ALA A 192 5.59 -11.55 0.87
N THR A 193 5.64 -10.23 0.65
CA THR A 193 5.15 -9.63 -0.60
C THR A 193 6.02 -8.44 -0.97
N VAL A 194 6.41 -8.37 -2.23
CA VAL A 194 7.03 -7.19 -2.84
C VAL A 194 6.01 -6.55 -3.77
N ASN A 195 5.63 -5.31 -3.46
CA ASN A 195 4.71 -4.52 -4.26
C ASN A 195 5.52 -3.48 -5.04
N LEU A 196 5.79 -3.81 -6.31
CA LEU A 196 6.60 -2.97 -7.17
C LEU A 196 5.75 -1.84 -7.75
N ALA A 197 6.00 -0.62 -7.29
CA ALA A 197 5.30 0.56 -7.75
C ALA A 197 5.85 0.99 -9.12
N VAL A 198 5.04 0.82 -10.15
CA VAL A 198 5.34 1.19 -11.54
C VAL A 198 4.12 1.84 -12.16
N ASP A 199 4.27 3.04 -12.70
CA ASP A 199 3.16 3.84 -13.25
C ASP A 199 3.28 4.01 -14.76
N SER A 200 4.45 3.71 -15.33
CA SER A 200 4.70 3.80 -16.77
C SER A 200 5.72 2.76 -17.22
N VAL A 201 5.76 2.48 -18.51
CA VAL A 201 6.81 1.63 -19.10
C VAL A 201 8.09 2.43 -19.24
N LYS A 202 8.01 3.62 -19.85
CA LYS A 202 9.15 4.54 -20.02
C LYS A 202 9.08 5.67 -18.99
N GLU A 203 10.26 6.12 -18.57
CA GLU A 203 10.39 7.19 -17.59
C GLU A 203 9.85 8.53 -18.13
N ARG A 204 9.01 9.21 -17.33
CA ARG A 204 8.54 10.58 -17.55
C ARG A 204 8.93 11.44 -16.36
N LYS A 205 9.04 12.75 -16.58
CA LYS A 205 9.37 13.69 -15.50
C LYS A 205 8.34 13.63 -14.35
N SER A 206 7.06 13.63 -14.69
CA SER A 206 5.96 13.57 -13.70
C SER A 206 5.72 12.16 -13.14
N LEU A 207 6.11 11.11 -13.87
CA LEU A 207 5.94 9.69 -13.53
C LEU A 207 7.27 8.93 -13.62
N PRO A 208 8.20 9.18 -12.70
CA PRO A 208 9.53 8.55 -12.75
C PRO A 208 9.52 7.07 -12.29
N LYS A 209 8.41 6.55 -11.76
CA LYS A 209 8.23 5.12 -11.47
C LYS A 209 7.97 4.35 -12.76
N ALA A 210 9.02 4.05 -13.51
CA ALA A 210 8.95 3.39 -14.80
C ALA A 210 9.56 1.98 -14.74
N LEU A 211 9.04 1.07 -15.59
CA LEU A 211 9.49 -0.31 -15.63
C LEU A 211 10.86 -0.46 -16.30
N ASP A 212 11.09 0.22 -17.43
CA ASP A 212 12.31 0.02 -18.23
C ASP A 212 13.62 0.22 -17.44
N PRO A 213 13.77 1.25 -16.60
CA PRO A 213 14.99 1.42 -15.82
C PRO A 213 15.23 0.33 -14.76
N ILE A 214 14.20 -0.41 -14.38
CA ILE A 214 14.26 -1.45 -13.35
C ILE A 214 13.99 -2.85 -13.90
N ARG A 215 13.76 -2.98 -15.22
CA ARG A 215 13.39 -4.25 -15.87
C ARG A 215 14.32 -5.42 -15.50
N PRO A 216 15.66 -5.29 -15.49
CA PRO A 216 16.53 -6.41 -15.07
C PRO A 216 16.31 -6.83 -13.61
N TYR A 217 15.98 -5.90 -12.72
CA TYR A 217 15.68 -6.17 -11.32
C TYR A 217 14.30 -6.83 -11.16
N PHE A 218 13.32 -6.37 -11.92
CA PHE A 218 12.00 -6.97 -11.98
C PHE A 218 12.04 -8.43 -12.46
N GLU A 219 12.73 -8.71 -13.56
CA GLU A 219 12.89 -10.06 -14.07
C GLU A 219 13.58 -10.98 -13.06
N TYR A 220 14.63 -10.49 -12.39
CA TYR A 220 15.29 -11.22 -11.32
C TYR A 220 14.36 -11.47 -10.15
N LEU A 221 13.63 -10.45 -9.71
CA LEU A 221 12.65 -10.55 -8.60
C LEU A 221 11.60 -11.63 -8.87
N VAL A 222 10.99 -11.62 -10.06
CA VAL A 222 9.98 -12.62 -10.46
C VAL A 222 10.61 -14.03 -10.52
N LYS A 223 11.80 -14.16 -11.08
CA LYS A 223 12.52 -15.45 -11.12
C LYS A 223 12.76 -16.03 -9.72
N ARG A 224 13.08 -15.17 -8.73
CA ARG A 224 13.43 -15.60 -7.37
C ARG A 224 12.21 -15.84 -6.46
N GLN A 225 11.00 -15.41 -6.85
CA GLN A 225 9.81 -15.55 -5.99
C GLN A 225 9.54 -16.99 -5.54
N HIS A 226 9.73 -17.97 -6.42
CA HIS A 226 9.52 -19.38 -6.09
C HIS A 226 10.66 -19.98 -5.25
N HIS A 227 11.83 -19.36 -5.20
CA HIS A 227 12.94 -19.81 -4.34
C HIS A 227 12.70 -19.42 -2.88
N TYR A 228 12.15 -18.22 -2.66
CA TYR A 228 11.93 -17.67 -1.32
C TYR A 228 10.47 -17.73 -0.86
N GLY A 229 9.54 -17.98 -1.77
CA GLY A 229 8.12 -18.08 -1.45
C GLY A 229 7.40 -16.73 -1.25
N TYR A 230 8.00 -15.61 -1.61
CA TYR A 230 7.29 -14.33 -1.61
C TYR A 230 6.39 -14.19 -2.84
N THR A 231 5.46 -13.25 -2.79
CA THR A 231 4.64 -12.85 -3.93
C THR A 231 5.13 -11.52 -4.50
N VAL A 232 5.00 -11.35 -5.81
CA VAL A 232 5.29 -10.08 -6.50
C VAL A 232 3.99 -9.56 -7.11
N MET A 233 3.79 -8.25 -7.02
CA MET A 233 2.67 -7.57 -7.68
C MET A 233 3.10 -6.18 -8.15
N PHE A 234 2.42 -5.68 -9.19
CA PHE A 234 2.52 -4.28 -9.56
C PHE A 234 1.52 -3.44 -8.79
N ASN A 235 1.96 -2.28 -8.31
CA ASN A 235 1.11 -1.21 -7.83
C ASN A 235 1.16 -0.07 -8.85
N ILE A 236 0.01 0.25 -9.43
CA ILE A 236 -0.10 1.15 -10.56
C ILE A 236 -1.05 2.28 -10.20
N ASN A 237 -0.55 3.52 -10.21
CA ASN A 237 -1.40 4.68 -10.04
C ASN A 237 -1.89 5.16 -11.41
N ILE A 238 -3.20 5.13 -11.62
CA ILE A 238 -3.85 5.61 -12.85
C ILE A 238 -3.84 7.13 -12.82
N CYS A 239 -3.15 7.72 -13.79
CA CYS A 239 -2.99 9.15 -13.96
C CYS A 239 -3.50 9.58 -15.35
N ARG A 240 -3.69 10.87 -15.53
CA ARG A 240 -4.09 11.46 -16.81
C ARG A 240 -3.20 11.04 -17.99
N ASN A 241 -1.90 10.93 -17.75
CA ASN A 241 -0.87 10.80 -18.77
C ASN A 241 -0.22 9.40 -18.85
N ASN A 242 -0.84 8.35 -18.27
CA ASN A 242 -0.29 7.00 -18.32
C ASN A 242 -1.28 5.88 -18.71
N MET A 243 -2.46 6.21 -19.22
CA MET A 243 -3.51 5.20 -19.44
C MET A 243 -3.11 4.09 -20.42
N ASP A 244 -2.31 4.39 -21.41
CA ASP A 244 -1.76 3.41 -22.35
C ASP A 244 -0.68 2.54 -21.67
N ASP A 245 0.18 3.15 -20.85
CA ASP A 245 1.16 2.39 -20.05
C ASP A 245 0.46 1.43 -19.07
N VAL A 246 -0.66 1.85 -18.47
CA VAL A 246 -1.44 0.97 -17.57
C VAL A 246 -1.89 -0.29 -18.31
N ARG A 247 -2.36 -0.17 -19.57
CA ARG A 247 -2.71 -1.34 -20.39
C ARG A 247 -1.50 -2.23 -20.63
N GLU A 248 -0.37 -1.65 -21.05
CA GLU A 248 0.86 -2.38 -21.33
C GLU A 248 1.43 -3.06 -20.07
N LEU A 249 1.47 -2.36 -18.93
CA LEU A 249 1.91 -2.92 -17.65
C LEU A 249 1.00 -4.07 -17.18
N THR A 250 -0.30 -3.99 -17.48
CA THR A 250 -1.27 -5.05 -17.19
C THR A 250 -0.95 -6.32 -17.97
N GLU A 251 -0.65 -6.21 -19.28
CA GLU A 251 -0.24 -7.34 -20.12
C GLU A 251 1.10 -7.92 -19.62
N ILE A 252 2.08 -7.08 -19.33
CA ILE A 252 3.39 -7.52 -18.80
C ILE A 252 3.21 -8.29 -17.48
N ALA A 253 2.36 -7.80 -16.58
CA ALA A 253 2.07 -8.48 -15.32
C ALA A 253 1.44 -9.87 -15.55
N HIS A 254 0.49 -9.96 -16.48
CA HIS A 254 -0.16 -11.21 -16.86
C HIS A 254 0.85 -12.21 -17.42
N ASP A 255 1.71 -11.80 -18.34
CA ASP A 255 2.73 -12.65 -18.95
C ASP A 255 3.72 -13.22 -17.93
N HIS A 256 4.01 -12.46 -16.88
CA HIS A 256 4.86 -12.89 -15.76
C HIS A 256 4.08 -13.63 -14.66
N GLY A 257 2.76 -13.78 -14.80
CA GLY A 257 1.91 -14.46 -13.83
C GLY A 257 1.75 -13.77 -12.48
N ILE A 258 2.06 -12.46 -12.41
CA ILE A 258 1.92 -11.63 -11.20
C ILE A 258 0.59 -10.87 -11.19
N ALA A 259 0.20 -10.37 -10.03
CA ALA A 259 -1.01 -9.57 -9.88
C ALA A 259 -0.74 -8.07 -10.06
N THR A 260 -1.81 -7.32 -10.31
CA THR A 260 -1.81 -5.85 -10.34
C THR A 260 -2.75 -5.29 -9.27
N ASP A 261 -2.42 -4.11 -8.75
CA ASP A 261 -3.24 -3.31 -7.83
C ASP A 261 -3.30 -1.88 -8.38
N TYR A 262 -4.50 -1.42 -8.72
CA TYR A 262 -4.71 -0.12 -9.33
C TYR A 262 -5.24 0.88 -8.33
N HIS A 263 -4.65 2.07 -8.34
CA HIS A 263 -5.09 3.24 -7.62
C HIS A 263 -5.46 4.32 -8.62
N ILE A 264 -6.50 5.10 -8.34
CA ILE A 264 -6.77 6.30 -9.13
C ILE A 264 -6.03 7.47 -8.48
N ASN A 265 -5.48 8.36 -9.31
CA ASN A 265 -4.81 9.55 -8.80
C ASN A 265 -5.86 10.52 -8.24
N GLU A 266 -5.95 10.56 -6.94
CA GLU A 266 -6.85 11.42 -6.19
C GLU A 266 -6.14 12.75 -5.85
N SER A 267 -6.88 13.87 -5.94
CA SER A 267 -6.40 15.11 -5.35
C SER A 267 -6.26 14.97 -3.83
N PRO A 268 -5.26 15.59 -3.19
CA PRO A 268 -5.10 15.49 -1.75
C PRO A 268 -6.33 16.03 -1.02
N MET A 269 -6.88 15.23 -0.11
CA MET A 269 -8.06 15.61 0.70
C MET A 269 -7.71 16.51 1.88
N THR A 270 -6.43 16.61 2.22
CA THR A 270 -5.93 17.42 3.34
C THR A 270 -4.84 18.35 2.86
N GLU A 271 -4.72 19.53 3.49
CA GLU A 271 -3.59 20.41 3.27
C GLU A 271 -2.29 19.71 3.72
N GLN A 272 -1.61 19.12 2.76
CA GLN A 272 -0.32 18.50 3.00
C GLN A 272 0.76 19.44 2.54
N THR A 273 1.38 20.14 3.48
CA THR A 273 2.38 21.21 3.24
C THR A 273 3.61 20.76 2.43
N HIS A 274 3.81 19.48 2.27
CA HIS A 274 4.92 18.89 1.50
C HIS A 274 4.50 18.41 0.09
N PHE A 275 3.27 18.63 -0.33
CA PHE A 275 2.82 18.34 -1.68
C PHE A 275 3.41 19.39 -2.62
N GLN A 276 4.38 19.01 -3.44
CA GLN A 276 5.24 19.96 -4.15
C GLN A 276 4.70 20.37 -5.54
N HIS A 277 3.79 19.60 -6.12
CA HIS A 277 3.33 19.77 -7.51
C HIS A 277 1.83 19.99 -7.62
N LEU A 278 1.26 20.91 -6.82
CA LEU A 278 -0.18 21.17 -6.83
C LEU A 278 -0.62 21.91 -8.10
N ASP A 279 0.11 22.93 -8.52
CA ASP A 279 -0.32 23.86 -9.57
C ASP A 279 0.03 23.44 -10.99
N GLU A 280 1.06 22.62 -11.18
CA GLU A 280 1.58 22.18 -12.48
C GLU A 280 1.57 20.65 -12.63
N ASN A 281 0.50 20.00 -12.20
CA ASN A 281 0.46 18.56 -12.12
C ASN A 281 -0.14 17.89 -13.35
N ALA A 282 0.71 17.44 -14.26
CA ALA A 282 0.30 16.72 -15.49
C ALA A 282 -0.37 15.36 -15.20
N THR A 283 -0.32 14.88 -13.96
CA THR A 283 -0.88 13.58 -13.58
C THR A 283 -2.35 13.64 -13.17
N TYR A 284 -2.88 14.82 -12.84
CA TYR A 284 -4.26 14.95 -12.39
C TYR A 284 -5.26 14.67 -13.50
N ILE A 285 -6.24 13.83 -13.18
CA ILE A 285 -7.35 13.49 -14.03
C ILE A 285 -8.36 14.65 -14.00
N THR A 286 -8.71 15.16 -15.16
CA THR A 286 -9.71 16.24 -15.33
C THR A 286 -11.01 15.68 -15.94
N PRO A 287 -12.11 16.44 -15.96
CA PRO A 287 -13.35 16.01 -16.61
C PRO A 287 -13.18 15.59 -18.08
N ASP A 288 -12.26 16.21 -18.81
CA ASP A 288 -11.96 15.87 -20.21
C ASP A 288 -11.35 14.46 -20.37
N ASP A 289 -10.82 13.89 -19.28
CA ASP A 289 -10.19 12.57 -19.28
C ASP A 289 -11.15 11.45 -18.86
N TRP A 290 -12.34 11.77 -18.33
CA TRP A 290 -13.24 10.78 -17.74
C TRP A 290 -13.61 9.64 -18.67
N SER A 291 -13.90 9.95 -19.93
CA SER A 291 -14.22 8.90 -20.92
C SER A 291 -13.07 7.93 -21.10
N LYS A 292 -11.84 8.42 -21.16
CA LYS A 292 -10.64 7.56 -21.32
C LYS A 292 -10.39 6.69 -20.09
N VAL A 293 -10.63 7.25 -18.90
CA VAL A 293 -10.50 6.47 -17.65
C VAL A 293 -11.60 5.43 -17.55
N ASP A 294 -12.84 5.76 -17.93
CA ASP A 294 -13.95 4.79 -17.99
C ASP A 294 -13.60 3.63 -18.92
N ASP A 295 -13.11 3.91 -20.14
CA ASP A 295 -12.70 2.91 -21.12
C ASP A 295 -11.55 2.04 -20.59
N LEU A 296 -10.60 2.64 -19.86
CA LEU A 296 -9.52 1.90 -19.23
C LEU A 296 -10.05 0.96 -18.14
N LEU A 297 -10.90 1.45 -17.25
CA LEU A 297 -11.45 0.64 -16.15
C LEU A 297 -12.34 -0.49 -16.67
N ASP A 298 -13.10 -0.26 -17.77
CA ASP A 298 -13.86 -1.31 -18.43
C ASP A 298 -12.96 -2.36 -19.11
N TYR A 299 -11.88 -1.92 -19.74
CA TYR A 299 -10.84 -2.81 -20.27
C TYR A 299 -10.25 -3.70 -19.17
N LEU A 300 -9.84 -3.12 -18.04
CA LEU A 300 -9.27 -3.87 -16.92
C LEU A 300 -10.26 -4.89 -16.35
N ASP A 301 -11.53 -4.49 -16.17
CA ASP A 301 -12.57 -5.39 -15.70
C ASP A 301 -12.85 -6.52 -16.69
N GLY A 302 -12.84 -6.24 -17.99
CA GLY A 302 -12.92 -7.22 -19.06
C GLY A 302 -11.77 -8.23 -19.02
N LYS A 303 -10.54 -7.78 -18.88
CA LYS A 303 -9.34 -8.64 -18.75
C LYS A 303 -9.43 -9.57 -17.53
N ARG A 304 -9.91 -9.04 -16.41
CA ARG A 304 -10.10 -9.82 -15.20
C ARG A 304 -11.17 -10.91 -15.36
N HIS A 305 -12.33 -10.56 -15.92
CA HIS A 305 -13.46 -11.48 -16.01
C HIS A 305 -13.36 -12.49 -17.15
N ASN A 306 -12.93 -12.04 -18.31
CA ASN A 306 -12.97 -12.85 -19.52
C ASN A 306 -11.66 -13.63 -19.74
N GLU A 307 -10.53 -13.07 -19.32
CA GLU A 307 -9.20 -13.62 -19.57
C GLU A 307 -8.48 -14.09 -18.30
N GLY A 308 -9.07 -13.87 -17.12
CA GLY A 308 -8.55 -14.38 -15.84
C GLY A 308 -7.29 -13.66 -15.33
N TYR A 309 -7.08 -12.40 -15.72
CA TYR A 309 -5.97 -11.60 -15.21
C TYR A 309 -6.07 -11.41 -13.70
N LYS A 310 -4.94 -11.48 -13.04
CA LYS A 310 -4.87 -11.38 -11.58
C LYS A 310 -4.85 -9.92 -11.15
N MET A 311 -5.93 -9.46 -10.53
CA MET A 311 -6.08 -8.08 -10.07
C MET A 311 -6.61 -8.05 -8.64
N VAL A 312 -6.06 -7.17 -7.81
CA VAL A 312 -6.54 -6.89 -6.44
C VAL A 312 -7.89 -6.20 -6.48
N ASN A 313 -8.06 -5.26 -7.43
CA ASN A 313 -9.28 -4.50 -7.59
C ASN A 313 -10.43 -5.37 -8.10
N GLN A 314 -11.60 -5.19 -7.51
CA GLN A 314 -12.83 -5.87 -7.93
C GLN A 314 -13.63 -4.98 -8.89
N SER A 315 -14.51 -5.58 -9.69
CA SER A 315 -15.37 -4.84 -10.62
C SER A 315 -16.09 -3.68 -9.95
N ARG A 316 -16.67 -3.90 -8.77
CA ARG A 316 -17.32 -2.83 -8.05
C ARG A 316 -16.35 -1.71 -7.67
N HIS A 317 -15.12 -2.02 -7.26
CA HIS A 317 -14.11 -1.02 -6.96
C HIS A 317 -13.81 -0.16 -8.19
N MET A 318 -13.68 -0.77 -9.36
CA MET A 318 -13.47 -0.06 -10.62
C MET A 318 -14.66 0.84 -10.98
N GLN A 319 -15.89 0.38 -10.74
CA GLN A 319 -17.10 1.20 -10.96
C GLN A 319 -17.16 2.36 -9.94
N ASP A 320 -16.84 2.10 -8.68
CA ASP A 320 -16.81 3.15 -7.65
C ASP A 320 -15.69 4.19 -7.93
N MET A 321 -14.57 3.80 -8.56
CA MET A 321 -13.53 4.73 -9.04
C MET A 321 -14.06 5.69 -10.12
N LYS A 322 -14.92 5.21 -11.02
CA LYS A 322 -15.57 6.08 -12.03
C LYS A 322 -16.47 7.14 -11.36
N GLN A 323 -17.17 6.75 -10.30
CA GLN A 323 -18.04 7.67 -9.55
C GLN A 323 -17.21 8.66 -8.71
N LEU A 324 -16.11 8.20 -8.09
CA LEU A 324 -15.20 9.07 -7.35
C LEU A 324 -14.71 10.26 -8.19
N MET A 325 -14.30 10.02 -9.43
CA MET A 325 -13.83 11.08 -10.33
C MET A 325 -14.90 12.15 -10.59
N ARG A 326 -16.18 11.78 -10.48
CA ARG A 326 -17.33 12.68 -10.66
C ARG A 326 -17.82 13.31 -9.37
N GLY A 327 -17.14 13.05 -8.26
CA GLY A 327 -17.55 13.50 -6.93
C GLY A 327 -18.74 12.74 -6.34
N GLU A 328 -19.10 11.59 -6.92
CA GLU A 328 -20.26 10.77 -6.53
C GLU A 328 -19.82 9.47 -5.85
N VAL A 329 -19.14 9.58 -4.71
CA VAL A 329 -18.68 8.37 -4.01
C VAL A 329 -19.86 7.65 -3.34
N PRO A 330 -20.13 6.38 -3.71
CA PRO A 330 -21.20 5.62 -3.07
C PRO A 330 -20.86 5.34 -1.60
N PRO A 331 -21.86 5.23 -0.72
CA PRO A 331 -21.62 4.96 0.69
C PRO A 331 -20.87 3.63 0.90
N TRP A 332 -19.79 3.67 1.64
CA TRP A 332 -19.01 2.49 2.03
C TRP A 332 -18.55 2.56 3.48
N LYS A 333 -18.27 1.41 4.08
CA LYS A 333 -17.90 1.32 5.50
C LYS A 333 -16.38 1.36 5.67
N CYS A 334 -15.83 2.55 5.86
CA CYS A 334 -14.41 2.72 6.12
C CYS A 334 -13.99 2.05 7.45
N ARG A 335 -12.85 1.38 7.43
CA ARG A 335 -12.28 0.66 8.59
C ARG A 335 -10.99 1.29 9.10
N ALA A 336 -10.69 2.52 8.70
CA ALA A 336 -9.57 3.30 9.20
C ALA A 336 -9.63 3.47 10.73
N GLY A 337 -8.50 3.34 11.40
CA GLY A 337 -8.40 3.40 12.86
C GLY A 337 -8.95 2.17 13.61
N GLN A 338 -9.47 1.18 12.89
CA GLN A 338 -9.97 -0.09 13.45
C GLN A 338 -9.18 -1.29 12.91
N ASN A 339 -9.22 -1.49 11.58
CA ASN A 339 -8.58 -2.62 10.91
C ASN A 339 -7.39 -2.21 10.04
N SER A 340 -7.21 -0.93 9.83
CA SER A 340 -5.99 -0.31 9.33
C SER A 340 -5.60 0.87 10.20
N LEU A 341 -4.34 1.14 10.28
CA LEU A 341 -3.78 2.33 10.91
C LEU A 341 -2.39 2.59 10.35
N ILE A 342 -1.88 3.78 10.61
CA ILE A 342 -0.51 4.16 10.27
C ILE A 342 0.25 4.42 11.56
N ILE A 343 1.44 3.87 11.65
CA ILE A 343 2.44 4.21 12.65
C ILE A 343 3.41 5.18 11.99
N ARG A 344 3.45 6.41 12.50
CA ARG A 344 4.34 7.45 11.99
C ARG A 344 5.79 7.20 12.38
N THR A 345 6.73 7.92 11.79
CA THR A 345 8.18 7.77 12.04
C THR A 345 8.59 7.97 13.50
N ASP A 346 7.78 8.68 14.28
CA ASP A 346 7.98 8.95 15.72
C ASP A 346 7.20 7.98 16.64
N GLY A 347 6.50 7.01 16.08
CA GLY A 347 5.68 6.04 16.84
C GLY A 347 4.27 6.52 17.17
N THR A 348 3.89 7.74 16.79
CA THR A 348 2.51 8.21 16.91
C THR A 348 1.62 7.60 15.84
N LEU A 349 0.30 7.64 16.05
CA LEU A 349 -0.67 6.96 15.20
C LEU A 349 -1.44 7.94 14.31
N ALA A 350 -1.92 7.42 13.17
CA ALA A 350 -2.93 8.04 12.34
C ALA A 350 -3.91 6.97 11.85
N PRO A 351 -5.19 7.30 11.62
CA PRO A 351 -6.17 6.30 11.19
C PRO A 351 -5.96 5.86 9.74
N CYS A 352 -5.46 6.73 8.85
CA CYS A 352 -5.25 6.45 7.43
C CYS A 352 -4.27 7.45 6.78
N PHE A 353 -3.92 7.23 5.52
CA PHE A 353 -3.01 8.11 4.77
C PHE A 353 -3.54 9.53 4.57
N PRO A 354 -4.78 9.75 4.12
CA PRO A 354 -5.30 11.11 4.02
C PRO A 354 -5.23 11.90 5.32
N MET A 355 -5.26 11.22 6.46
CA MET A 355 -5.20 11.83 7.79
C MET A 355 -3.79 11.80 8.41
N TYR A 356 -2.77 11.44 7.63
CA TYR A 356 -1.40 11.34 8.15
C TYR A 356 -0.90 12.65 8.77
N SER A 357 -1.14 13.77 8.09
CA SER A 357 -0.68 15.10 8.51
C SER A 357 -1.66 15.81 9.45
N ALA A 358 -2.82 15.22 9.74
CA ALA A 358 -3.77 15.79 10.68
C ALA A 358 -3.15 15.92 12.08
N THR A 359 -3.39 17.06 12.74
CA THR A 359 -2.80 17.39 14.04
C THR A 359 -3.53 16.74 15.22
N HIS A 360 -4.68 16.12 14.99
CA HIS A 360 -5.44 15.42 16.02
C HIS A 360 -4.59 14.32 16.69
N ASP A 361 -4.68 14.22 18.02
CA ASP A 361 -3.93 13.24 18.82
C ASP A 361 -4.59 11.88 18.85
N TRP A 362 -4.20 11.03 17.93
CA TRP A 362 -4.61 9.61 17.87
C TRP A 362 -3.80 8.70 18.82
N GLY A 363 -2.94 9.27 19.66
CA GLY A 363 -2.05 8.54 20.56
C GLY A 363 -0.80 7.96 19.88
N ALA A 364 -0.20 7.01 20.55
CA ALA A 364 1.01 6.31 20.11
C ALA A 364 0.84 4.78 20.26
N ILE A 365 1.84 4.02 19.82
CA ILE A 365 1.80 2.54 19.79
C ILE A 365 1.47 1.93 21.17
N GLU A 366 1.94 2.51 22.28
CA GLU A 366 1.67 1.97 23.61
C GLU A 366 0.36 2.51 24.23
N ASN A 367 -0.18 3.59 23.67
CA ASN A 367 -1.39 4.23 24.17
C ASN A 367 -2.23 4.82 23.02
N PRO A 368 -2.89 3.95 22.21
CA PRO A 368 -3.75 4.40 21.12
C PRO A 368 -5.00 5.10 21.68
N LYS A 369 -5.41 6.19 21.01
CA LYS A 369 -6.57 7.03 21.38
C LYS A 369 -7.64 7.03 20.29
N PHE A 370 -7.92 5.88 19.69
CA PHE A 370 -8.95 5.77 18.67
C PHE A 370 -10.34 5.64 19.33
N GLU A 371 -10.98 6.77 19.58
CA GLU A 371 -12.34 6.82 20.10
C GLU A 371 -13.37 6.55 18.99
N ALA A 372 -14.24 5.57 19.20
CA ALA A 372 -15.20 5.12 18.19
C ALA A 372 -16.10 6.26 17.68
N ALA A 373 -16.63 7.09 18.57
CA ALA A 373 -17.51 8.21 18.20
C ALA A 373 -16.80 9.23 17.29
N GLN A 374 -15.55 9.57 17.60
CA GLN A 374 -14.76 10.51 16.83
C GLN A 374 -14.35 9.93 15.47
N LEU A 375 -13.97 8.65 15.43
CA LEU A 375 -13.71 7.96 14.16
C LEU A 375 -14.97 7.91 13.29
N ASP A 376 -16.13 7.66 13.86
CA ASP A 376 -17.40 7.60 13.13
C ASP A 376 -17.79 8.98 12.59
N GLU A 377 -17.63 10.05 13.37
CA GLU A 377 -17.85 11.43 12.92
C GLU A 377 -16.92 11.79 11.75
N MET A 378 -15.61 11.52 11.89
CA MET A 378 -14.63 11.73 10.82
C MET A 378 -15.03 10.98 9.54
N LYS A 379 -15.42 9.71 9.66
CA LYS A 379 -15.75 8.84 8.51
C LYS A 379 -17.02 9.27 7.80
N GLN A 380 -18.02 9.79 8.52
CA GLN A 380 -19.25 10.31 7.93
C GLN A 380 -18.97 11.44 6.93
N GLU A 381 -17.97 12.27 7.20
CA GLU A 381 -17.58 13.36 6.31
C GLU A 381 -16.59 12.90 5.23
N CYS A 382 -15.46 12.30 5.62
CA CYS A 382 -14.40 11.99 4.65
C CYS A 382 -14.77 10.86 3.67
N SER A 383 -15.63 9.91 4.02
CA SER A 383 -16.02 8.80 3.13
C SER A 383 -16.82 9.26 1.91
N LYS A 384 -17.39 10.46 1.92
CA LYS A 384 -18.09 11.06 0.78
C LYS A 384 -17.13 11.45 -0.36
N HIS A 385 -15.85 11.57 -0.05
CA HIS A 385 -14.83 12.12 -0.96
C HIS A 385 -13.58 11.21 -1.05
N CYS A 386 -13.63 10.03 -0.48
CA CYS A 386 -12.50 9.14 -0.38
C CYS A 386 -12.84 7.73 -0.84
N LEU A 387 -11.97 7.18 -1.64
CA LEU A 387 -11.97 5.78 -2.01
C LEU A 387 -10.59 5.17 -1.80
N SER A 388 -9.93 5.54 -0.67
CA SER A 388 -8.60 5.03 -0.34
C SER A 388 -8.55 3.52 -0.49
N THR A 389 -7.80 3.02 -1.46
CA THR A 389 -7.71 1.60 -1.82
C THR A 389 -7.34 0.75 -0.62
N CYS A 390 -6.46 1.24 0.24
CA CYS A 390 -6.04 0.54 1.45
C CYS A 390 -7.20 0.24 2.41
N ASN A 391 -8.16 1.17 2.55
CA ASN A 391 -9.31 1.02 3.44
C ASN A 391 -10.53 0.42 2.71
N TYR A 392 -10.69 0.74 1.43
CA TYR A 392 -11.80 0.25 0.63
C TYR A 392 -11.77 -1.28 0.50
N ILE A 393 -10.60 -1.86 0.20
CA ILE A 393 -10.42 -3.32 0.14
C ILE A 393 -10.75 -3.96 1.48
N LEU A 394 -10.32 -3.36 2.59
CA LEU A 394 -10.66 -3.84 3.94
C LEU A 394 -12.16 -3.81 4.21
N ALA A 395 -12.87 -2.80 3.74
CA ALA A 395 -14.33 -2.73 3.89
C ALA A 395 -15.04 -3.92 3.25
N TYR A 396 -14.53 -4.39 2.10
CA TYR A 396 -15.02 -5.62 1.46
C TYR A 396 -14.77 -6.88 2.27
N CYS A 397 -13.64 -6.98 2.96
CA CYS A 397 -13.32 -8.12 3.80
C CYS A 397 -14.30 -8.31 4.96
N TYR A 398 -15.12 -7.29 5.26
CA TYR A 398 -16.16 -7.34 6.31
C TYR A 398 -17.57 -7.59 5.77
N ASP A 399 -17.73 -7.75 4.46
CA ASP A 399 -18.97 -8.28 3.90
C ASP A 399 -19.01 -9.82 4.09
N THR A 400 -19.73 -10.24 5.13
CA THR A 400 -19.82 -11.65 5.55
C THR A 400 -20.23 -12.59 4.41
N LYS A 401 -21.16 -12.18 3.54
CA LYS A 401 -21.62 -13.01 2.40
C LYS A 401 -20.48 -13.24 1.40
N ARG A 402 -19.67 -12.23 1.13
CA ARG A 402 -18.52 -12.33 0.21
C ARG A 402 -17.41 -13.18 0.77
N VAL A 403 -17.06 -12.97 2.06
CA VAL A 403 -16.03 -13.77 2.72
C VAL A 403 -16.43 -15.25 2.75
N LEU A 404 -17.67 -15.57 3.08
CA LEU A 404 -18.17 -16.94 3.04
C LEU A 404 -18.11 -17.53 1.60
N LYS A 405 -18.50 -16.76 0.60
CA LYS A 405 -18.39 -17.17 -0.80
C LYS A 405 -16.94 -17.42 -1.19
N TRP A 406 -16.02 -16.56 -0.78
CA TRP A 406 -14.58 -16.73 -1.03
C TRP A 406 -14.05 -18.00 -0.35
N ILE A 407 -14.36 -18.23 0.94
CA ILE A 407 -13.96 -19.43 1.68
C ILE A 407 -14.48 -20.70 1.01
N MET A 408 -15.76 -20.71 0.58
CA MET A 408 -16.34 -21.84 -0.14
C MET A 408 -15.63 -22.06 -1.48
N LYS A 409 -15.34 -20.99 -2.22
CA LYS A 409 -14.61 -21.08 -3.49
C LYS A 409 -13.20 -21.64 -3.28
N GLN A 410 -12.48 -21.18 -2.26
CA GLN A 410 -11.15 -21.69 -1.92
C GLN A 410 -11.21 -23.16 -1.48
N GLY A 411 -12.20 -23.55 -0.68
CA GLY A 411 -12.42 -24.94 -0.26
C GLY A 411 -12.74 -25.86 -1.43
N MET A 412 -13.57 -25.43 -2.38
CA MET A 412 -13.92 -26.23 -3.57
C MET A 412 -12.77 -26.35 -4.59
N HIS A 413 -11.92 -25.38 -4.69
CA HIS A 413 -10.79 -25.35 -5.63
C HIS A 413 -9.46 -25.78 -5.01
N GLY A 414 -9.46 -26.20 -3.73
CA GLY A 414 -8.28 -26.71 -3.05
C GLY A 414 -7.16 -25.67 -2.96
N PHE A 415 -7.41 -24.54 -2.33
CA PHE A 415 -6.41 -23.47 -2.11
C PHE A 415 -5.47 -23.28 -3.32
N ARG A 416 -6.04 -23.24 -4.51
CA ARG A 416 -5.27 -23.00 -5.73
C ARG A 416 -4.69 -21.60 -5.67
N GLY A 417 -3.46 -21.59 -5.24
CA GLY A 417 -2.46 -20.54 -5.31
C GLY A 417 -3.00 -19.13 -5.50
N SER A 418 -3.09 -18.45 -4.52
CA SER A 418 -2.41 -17.39 -4.04
C SER A 418 -2.67 -15.95 -4.29
N THR A 419 -3.06 -15.52 -5.38
CA THR A 419 -3.37 -14.12 -5.70
C THR A 419 -4.85 -13.91 -5.95
N ASP A 420 -5.66 -14.94 -5.77
CA ASP A 420 -7.11 -14.79 -5.70
C ASP A 420 -7.44 -14.03 -4.41
N THR A 421 -7.33 -12.72 -4.51
CA THR A 421 -7.91 -11.80 -3.53
C THR A 421 -9.37 -12.16 -3.33
N ILE A 422 -9.90 -11.83 -2.18
CA ILE A 422 -11.32 -12.02 -1.84
C ILE A 422 -12.18 -11.45 -2.97
N GLN A 423 -12.70 -12.32 -3.81
CA GLN A 423 -13.54 -11.95 -4.96
C GLN A 423 -15.01 -11.95 -4.59
#